data_f59321951a77511bcded05195ad31dbe
#
_entry.id   f59321951a77511bcded05195ad31dbe
#
_cell.length_a   1.000
_cell.length_b   1.000
_cell.length_c   1.000
_cell.angle_alpha   90.00
_cell.angle_beta   90.00
_cell.angle_gamma   90.00
#
_symmetry.space_group_name_H-M   'P 1'
#
loop_
_entity.id
_entity.type
_entity.pdbx_description
1 polymer ?
#
loop_
_entity_poly.entity_id
_entity_poly.type
_entity_poly.pdbx_seq_one_letter_code
_entity_poly.pdbx_strand_id
1 'polypeptide(L)'
;MKNKPKFSKIETVISDAKKGKIFILVDDENRENEGDLVFLANKTTPEKINFMAKYGRGLICLALEKFKADQLGLQLMPSSNQSRLKTAFTISIEARKGVTTGISAYDRCKTILTAIKKNSSKNDIATPGHIFPLVARNGGCLVRAGHTEASVDIAKLSKTGSSAVICEIMNDDGSMARSEEHTSELQSSD
;
A
#
# COMPACT_ATOMS: atom_id res chain seq x y z
N MET A 1 -10.04 27.28 17.49
CA MET A 1 -10.69 26.58 16.37
C MET A 1 -9.59 25.75 15.72
N LYS A 2 -9.60 24.41 15.84
CA LYS A 2 -8.64 23.57 15.11
C LYS A 2 -8.96 23.68 13.61
N ASN A 3 -8.00 24.06 12.79
CA ASN A 3 -8.17 24.06 11.33
C ASN A 3 -8.47 22.63 10.88
N LYS A 4 -9.62 22.43 10.22
CA LYS A 4 -9.92 21.13 9.60
C LYS A 4 -8.85 20.85 8.52
N PRO A 5 -8.33 19.63 8.43
CA PRO A 5 -7.35 19.27 7.42
C PRO A 5 -7.92 19.57 6.03
N LYS A 6 -7.13 20.25 5.20
CA LYS A 6 -7.53 20.60 3.83
C LYS A 6 -7.16 19.44 2.90
N PHE A 7 -8.14 18.61 2.56
CA PHE A 7 -7.94 17.53 1.60
C PHE A 7 -7.65 18.04 0.20
N SER A 8 -6.75 17.37 -0.50
CA SER A 8 -6.46 17.65 -1.91
C SER A 8 -7.59 17.16 -2.82
N LYS A 9 -7.79 17.83 -3.95
CA LYS A 9 -8.71 17.35 -4.98
C LYS A 9 -8.20 16.03 -5.57
N ILE A 10 -9.09 15.10 -5.87
CA ILE A 10 -8.71 13.77 -6.38
C ILE A 10 -7.92 13.84 -7.69
N GLU A 11 -8.21 14.81 -8.55
CA GLU A 11 -7.49 15.01 -9.81
C GLU A 11 -6.02 15.37 -9.56
N THR A 12 -5.76 16.17 -8.52
CA THR A 12 -4.39 16.51 -8.09
C THR A 12 -3.66 15.28 -7.59
N VAL A 13 -4.31 14.48 -6.73
CA VAL A 13 -3.74 13.22 -6.21
C VAL A 13 -3.41 12.26 -7.36
N ILE A 14 -4.32 12.06 -8.32
CA ILE A 14 -4.09 11.22 -9.50
C ILE A 14 -2.91 11.74 -10.33
N SER A 15 -2.82 13.05 -10.55
CA SER A 15 -1.71 13.67 -11.29
C SER A 15 -0.37 13.45 -10.60
N ASP A 16 -0.31 13.64 -9.28
CA ASP A 16 0.91 13.46 -8.49
C ASP A 16 1.30 11.99 -8.37
N ALA A 17 0.33 11.10 -8.19
CA ALA A 17 0.55 9.65 -8.22
C ALA A 17 1.18 9.19 -9.54
N LYS A 18 0.73 9.70 -10.69
CA LYS A 18 1.34 9.43 -12.01
C LYS A 18 2.81 9.83 -12.07
N LYS A 19 3.17 10.95 -11.45
CA LYS A 19 4.56 11.43 -11.36
C LYS A 19 5.39 10.60 -10.37
N GLY A 20 4.74 9.71 -9.61
CA GLY A 20 5.38 8.84 -8.62
C GLY A 20 5.57 9.49 -7.26
N LYS A 21 4.86 10.57 -6.95
CA LYS A 21 4.88 11.14 -5.60
C LYS A 21 4.20 10.20 -4.62
N ILE A 22 4.66 10.24 -3.36
CA ILE A 22 3.97 9.64 -2.23
C ILE A 22 2.84 10.59 -1.82
N PHE A 23 1.70 10.06 -1.46
CA PHE A 23 0.57 10.79 -0.90
C PHE A 23 0.01 10.07 0.32
N ILE A 24 -0.73 10.78 1.15
CA ILE A 24 -1.43 10.20 2.29
C ILE A 24 -2.87 9.95 1.91
N LEU A 25 -3.33 8.75 2.18
CA LEU A 25 -4.73 8.36 2.08
C LEU A 25 -5.27 8.21 3.50
N VAL A 26 -6.35 8.91 3.81
CA VAL A 26 -7.02 8.82 5.11
C VAL A 26 -8.42 8.27 4.93
N ASP A 27 -8.89 7.51 5.88
CA ASP A 27 -10.24 7.00 5.91
C ASP A 27 -11.16 7.82 6.85
N ASP A 28 -12.42 7.42 6.93
CA ASP A 28 -13.43 8.11 7.72
C ASP A 28 -13.15 8.01 9.23
N GLU A 29 -13.41 9.09 9.97
CA GLU A 29 -13.25 9.16 11.42
C GLU A 29 -14.04 8.05 12.16
N ASN A 30 -15.15 7.60 11.59
CA ASN A 30 -15.96 6.53 12.16
C ASN A 30 -15.48 5.11 11.76
N ARG A 31 -14.46 5.00 10.89
CA ARG A 31 -13.89 3.72 10.48
C ARG A 31 -12.62 3.41 11.28
N GLU A 32 -11.45 3.75 10.79
CA GLU A 32 -10.16 3.58 11.48
C GLU A 32 -9.63 4.92 11.98
N ASN A 33 -9.97 6.00 11.29
CA ASN A 33 -9.40 7.33 11.47
C ASN A 33 -7.87 7.30 11.38
N GLU A 34 -7.35 6.56 10.42
CA GLU A 34 -5.92 6.34 10.20
C GLU A 34 -5.50 6.87 8.83
N GLY A 35 -4.20 7.01 8.64
CA GLY A 35 -3.61 7.39 7.37
C GLY A 35 -2.55 6.42 6.93
N ASP A 36 -2.54 6.14 5.62
CA ASP A 36 -1.49 5.37 4.97
C ASP A 36 -0.67 6.24 4.04
N LEU A 37 0.66 6.07 4.07
CA LEU A 37 1.53 6.48 2.97
C LEU A 37 1.25 5.60 1.77
N VAL A 38 1.03 6.20 0.60
CA VAL A 38 0.66 5.48 -0.62
C VAL A 38 1.49 5.97 -1.81
N PHE A 39 1.92 5.05 -2.67
CA PHE A 39 2.38 5.36 -4.03
C PHE A 39 2.04 4.22 -4.99
N LEU A 40 2.02 4.50 -6.29
CA LEU A 40 1.71 3.50 -7.31
C LEU A 40 2.84 2.47 -7.41
N ALA A 41 2.50 1.19 -7.42
CA ALA A 41 3.48 0.11 -7.33
C ALA A 41 4.50 0.08 -8.49
N ASN A 42 4.12 0.55 -9.68
CA ASN A 42 5.04 0.69 -10.82
C ASN A 42 6.04 1.86 -10.67
N LYS A 43 5.90 2.66 -9.61
CA LYS A 43 6.80 3.76 -9.24
C LYS A 43 7.65 3.41 -8.01
N THR A 44 7.70 2.13 -7.64
CA THR A 44 8.50 1.65 -6.52
C THR A 44 9.99 1.89 -6.76
N THR A 45 10.66 2.46 -5.76
CA THR A 45 12.11 2.58 -5.68
C THR A 45 12.57 2.22 -4.27
N PRO A 46 13.85 1.84 -4.08
CA PRO A 46 14.36 1.55 -2.73
C PRO A 46 14.21 2.74 -1.77
N GLU A 47 14.37 3.97 -2.27
CA GLU A 47 14.26 5.20 -1.47
C GLU A 47 12.84 5.36 -0.91
N LYS A 48 11.80 5.07 -1.72
CA LYS A 48 10.40 5.12 -1.27
C LYS A 48 10.08 4.04 -0.25
N ILE A 49 10.59 2.83 -0.45
CA ILE A 49 10.46 1.75 0.55
C ILE A 49 11.14 2.16 1.86
N ASN A 50 12.36 2.72 1.77
CA ASN A 50 13.05 3.22 2.95
C ASN A 50 12.30 4.39 3.62
N PHE A 51 11.72 5.30 2.82
CA PHE A 51 10.88 6.39 3.34
C PHE A 51 9.68 5.85 4.12
N MET A 52 8.94 4.89 3.56
CA MET A 52 7.81 4.26 4.26
C MET A 52 8.25 3.57 5.56
N ALA A 53 9.36 2.81 5.52
CA ALA A 53 9.87 2.11 6.70
C ALA A 53 10.28 3.09 7.81
N LYS A 54 10.89 4.25 7.44
CA LYS A 54 11.40 5.24 8.39
C LYS A 54 10.29 6.13 8.94
N TYR A 55 9.39 6.61 8.10
CA TYR A 55 8.42 7.63 8.46
C TYR A 55 6.99 7.09 8.62
N GLY A 56 6.61 6.04 7.91
CA GLY A 56 5.34 5.33 8.13
C GLY A 56 5.42 4.44 9.36
N ARG A 57 6.48 3.64 9.48
CA ARG A 57 6.72 2.67 10.56
C ARG A 57 5.74 1.50 10.57
N GLY A 58 4.70 1.54 9.72
CA GLY A 58 3.70 0.50 9.55
C GLY A 58 4.18 -0.69 8.72
N LEU A 59 3.27 -1.59 8.41
CA LEU A 59 3.52 -2.74 7.56
C LEU A 59 3.50 -2.34 6.09
N ILE A 60 4.61 -2.54 5.38
CA ILE A 60 4.66 -2.25 3.94
C ILE A 60 3.90 -3.35 3.19
N CYS A 61 2.76 -2.99 2.64
CA CYS A 61 1.84 -3.88 1.95
C CYS A 61 1.75 -3.56 0.45
N LEU A 62 1.46 -4.59 -0.35
CA LEU A 62 1.22 -4.47 -1.78
C LEU A 62 -0.27 -4.70 -2.08
N ALA A 63 -1.01 -3.62 -2.32
CA ALA A 63 -2.42 -3.68 -2.70
C ALA A 63 -2.55 -4.13 -4.16
N LEU A 64 -3.30 -5.20 -4.40
CA LEU A 64 -3.47 -5.87 -5.69
C LEU A 64 -4.95 -6.07 -6.01
N GLU A 65 -5.29 -6.06 -7.29
CA GLU A 65 -6.54 -6.65 -7.75
C GLU A 65 -6.54 -8.18 -7.57
N LYS A 66 -7.74 -8.74 -7.39
CA LYS A 66 -7.92 -10.20 -7.25
C LYS A 66 -7.30 -10.96 -8.42
N PHE A 67 -7.49 -10.51 -9.66
CA PHE A 67 -6.90 -11.14 -10.85
C PHE A 67 -5.38 -11.30 -10.72
N LYS A 68 -4.69 -10.26 -10.23
CA LYS A 68 -3.23 -10.31 -10.07
C LYS A 68 -2.81 -11.25 -8.95
N ALA A 69 -3.53 -11.27 -7.85
CA ALA A 69 -3.29 -12.23 -6.76
C ALA A 69 -3.48 -13.67 -7.23
N ASP A 70 -4.54 -13.94 -8.00
CA ASP A 70 -4.80 -15.26 -8.59
C ASP A 70 -3.71 -15.69 -9.57
N GLN A 71 -3.23 -14.76 -10.42
CA GLN A 71 -2.13 -15.00 -11.36
C GLN A 71 -0.83 -15.38 -10.64
N LEU A 72 -0.56 -14.79 -9.48
CA LEU A 72 0.57 -15.12 -8.62
C LEU A 72 0.34 -16.37 -7.76
N GLY A 73 -0.86 -16.96 -7.81
CA GLY A 73 -1.22 -18.12 -7.00
C GLY A 73 -1.30 -17.83 -5.50
N LEU A 74 -1.60 -16.58 -5.12
CA LEU A 74 -1.66 -16.15 -3.73
C LEU A 74 -2.96 -16.59 -3.09
N GLN A 75 -2.85 -17.27 -1.96
CA GLN A 75 -3.97 -17.66 -1.13
C GLN A 75 -4.16 -16.66 0.01
N LEU A 76 -5.42 -16.37 0.34
CA LEU A 76 -5.74 -15.57 1.53
C LEU A 76 -5.24 -16.30 2.78
N MET A 77 -4.68 -15.53 3.72
CA MET A 77 -4.47 -16.02 5.08
C MET A 77 -5.85 -16.37 5.65
N PRO A 78 -5.93 -17.04 6.74
CA PRO A 78 -6.85 -18.10 7.11
C PRO A 78 -8.17 -18.15 6.33
N SER A 79 -8.74 -19.34 6.18
CA SER A 79 -10.06 -19.55 5.54
C SER A 79 -11.20 -18.81 6.26
N SER A 80 -11.07 -18.57 7.58
CA SER A 80 -11.95 -17.71 8.37
C SER A 80 -11.19 -16.43 8.79
N ASN A 81 -11.41 -15.33 8.06
CA ASN A 81 -10.83 -14.04 8.43
C ASN A 81 -11.59 -13.46 9.64
N GLN A 82 -10.95 -13.49 10.81
CA GLN A 82 -11.48 -12.96 12.06
C GLN A 82 -11.03 -11.52 12.35
N SER A 83 -10.25 -10.89 11.45
CA SER A 83 -9.85 -9.50 11.62
C SER A 83 -11.07 -8.57 11.65
N ARG A 84 -11.05 -7.57 12.54
CA ARG A 84 -12.17 -6.62 12.75
C ARG A 84 -12.68 -6.00 11.44
N LEU A 85 -11.78 -5.68 10.52
CA LEU A 85 -12.09 -5.02 9.25
C LEU A 85 -12.04 -5.94 8.06
N LYS A 86 -11.82 -7.23 8.28
CA LYS A 86 -11.77 -8.28 7.25
C LYS A 86 -10.81 -7.94 6.10
N THR A 87 -9.66 -7.33 6.42
CA THR A 87 -8.59 -7.04 5.46
C THR A 87 -8.09 -8.33 4.84
N ALA A 88 -8.07 -8.39 3.52
CA ALA A 88 -7.80 -9.61 2.76
C ALA A 88 -6.30 -9.82 2.57
N PHE A 89 -5.59 -10.12 3.66
CA PHE A 89 -4.18 -10.50 3.61
C PHE A 89 -3.99 -11.83 2.88
N THR A 90 -2.97 -11.89 2.05
CA THR A 90 -2.43 -13.16 1.55
C THR A 90 -1.19 -13.55 2.33
N ILE A 91 -0.69 -14.76 2.07
CA ILE A 91 0.65 -15.12 2.52
C ILE A 91 1.67 -14.11 1.98
N SER A 92 2.67 -13.77 2.81
CA SER A 92 3.75 -12.84 2.41
C SER A 92 4.61 -13.43 1.29
N ILE A 93 5.23 -12.55 0.50
CA ILE A 93 5.97 -12.93 -0.70
C ILE A 93 7.39 -12.38 -0.71
N GLU A 94 8.23 -13.04 -1.51
CA GLU A 94 9.57 -12.64 -1.87
C GLU A 94 9.77 -12.82 -3.38
N ALA A 95 10.62 -12.01 -4.03
CA ALA A 95 11.06 -12.33 -5.39
C ALA A 95 11.96 -13.59 -5.33
N ARG A 96 11.70 -14.57 -6.20
CA ARG A 96 12.48 -15.81 -6.22
C ARG A 96 13.93 -15.60 -6.62
N LYS A 97 14.25 -14.52 -7.34
CA LYS A 97 15.60 -14.21 -7.84
C LYS A 97 15.95 -12.74 -7.64
N GLY A 98 17.21 -12.48 -7.37
CA GLY A 98 17.76 -11.14 -7.30
C GLY A 98 17.44 -10.42 -6.00
N VAL A 99 17.26 -11.16 -4.91
CA VAL A 99 17.17 -10.68 -3.54
C VAL A 99 18.23 -11.37 -2.68
N THR A 100 18.55 -10.78 -1.56
CA THR A 100 19.46 -11.35 -0.54
C THR A 100 18.66 -12.00 0.58
N THR A 101 18.49 -11.32 1.71
CA THR A 101 17.68 -11.81 2.84
C THR A 101 16.21 -11.37 2.75
N GLY A 102 15.85 -10.51 1.80
CA GLY A 102 14.49 -10.09 1.51
C GLY A 102 14.02 -8.82 2.20
N ILE A 103 14.54 -8.49 3.39
CA ILE A 103 14.03 -7.38 4.22
C ILE A 103 14.55 -6.02 3.79
N SER A 104 15.68 -5.92 3.07
CA SER A 104 16.25 -4.64 2.67
C SER A 104 15.26 -3.85 1.79
N ALA A 105 15.42 -2.51 1.76
CA ALA A 105 14.61 -1.68 0.87
C ALA A 105 14.79 -2.08 -0.62
N TYR A 106 15.99 -2.52 -0.99
CA TYR A 106 16.27 -3.06 -2.33
C TYR A 106 15.53 -4.36 -2.61
N ASP A 107 15.57 -5.31 -1.69
CA ASP A 107 14.92 -6.61 -1.85
C ASP A 107 13.40 -6.47 -1.90
N ARG A 108 12.82 -5.66 -1.01
CA ARG A 108 11.39 -5.37 -1.01
C ARG A 108 10.95 -4.64 -2.30
N CYS A 109 11.73 -3.67 -2.76
CA CYS A 109 11.52 -3.02 -4.05
C CYS A 109 11.55 -4.05 -5.20
N LYS A 110 12.56 -4.92 -5.23
CA LYS A 110 12.68 -6.00 -6.21
C LYS A 110 11.48 -6.93 -6.19
N THR A 111 11.02 -7.30 -5.02
CA THR A 111 9.86 -8.18 -4.82
C THR A 111 8.59 -7.54 -5.39
N ILE A 112 8.31 -6.29 -5.03
CA ILE A 112 7.14 -5.54 -5.53
C ILE A 112 7.18 -5.46 -7.06
N LEU A 113 8.31 -4.99 -7.64
CA LEU A 113 8.44 -4.84 -9.08
C LEU A 113 8.34 -6.20 -9.82
N THR A 114 8.79 -7.29 -9.19
CA THR A 114 8.62 -8.63 -9.76
C THR A 114 7.16 -9.07 -9.73
N ALA A 115 6.47 -8.87 -8.61
CA ALA A 115 5.08 -9.26 -8.45
C ALA A 115 4.14 -8.56 -9.43
N ILE A 116 4.36 -7.27 -9.71
CA ILE A 116 3.45 -6.47 -10.58
C ILE A 116 3.73 -6.60 -12.07
N LYS A 117 4.78 -7.28 -12.51
CA LYS A 117 5.04 -7.50 -13.95
C LYS A 117 3.83 -8.15 -14.61
N LYS A 118 3.52 -7.73 -15.84
CA LYS A 118 2.36 -8.23 -16.62
C LYS A 118 2.30 -9.76 -16.65
N ASN A 119 3.42 -10.41 -16.91
CA ASN A 119 3.51 -11.87 -17.09
C ASN A 119 4.07 -12.60 -15.86
N SER A 120 4.15 -11.95 -14.69
CA SER A 120 4.61 -12.64 -13.47
C SER A 120 3.61 -13.71 -13.03
N SER A 121 4.15 -14.77 -12.48
CA SER A 121 3.42 -15.97 -12.04
C SER A 121 3.92 -16.44 -10.68
N LYS A 122 3.31 -17.49 -10.15
CA LYS A 122 3.79 -18.18 -8.93
C LYS A 122 5.25 -18.62 -8.99
N ASN A 123 5.81 -18.79 -10.20
CA ASN A 123 7.20 -19.21 -10.38
C ASN A 123 8.21 -18.07 -10.19
N ASP A 124 7.76 -16.82 -10.19
CA ASP A 124 8.60 -15.62 -10.03
C ASP A 124 8.71 -15.18 -8.59
N ILE A 125 7.85 -15.70 -7.72
CA ILE A 125 7.81 -15.39 -6.30
C ILE A 125 8.06 -16.64 -5.44
N ALA A 126 8.51 -16.42 -4.22
CA ALA A 126 8.60 -17.40 -3.14
C ALA A 126 7.71 -16.94 -1.98
N THR A 127 7.30 -17.88 -1.15
CA THR A 127 6.51 -17.66 0.06
C THR A 127 7.06 -18.51 1.19
N PRO A 128 7.11 -18.01 2.43
CA PRO A 128 6.83 -16.63 2.85
C PRO A 128 7.94 -15.65 2.46
N GLY A 129 7.70 -14.36 2.67
CA GLY A 129 8.68 -13.28 2.41
C GLY A 129 8.40 -12.02 3.23
N HIS A 130 8.88 -10.87 2.75
CA HIS A 130 8.85 -9.60 3.48
C HIS A 130 7.95 -8.51 2.87
N ILE A 131 7.17 -8.86 1.85
CA ILE A 131 6.08 -8.04 1.32
C ILE A 131 4.76 -8.75 1.56
N PHE A 132 3.76 -8.01 2.03
CA PHE A 132 2.45 -8.52 2.40
C PHE A 132 1.41 -8.07 1.38
N PRO A 133 0.99 -8.95 0.44
CA PRO A 133 -0.05 -8.59 -0.51
C PRO A 133 -1.43 -8.53 0.16
N LEU A 134 -2.19 -7.50 -0.23
CA LEU A 134 -3.58 -7.30 0.15
C LEU A 134 -4.45 -7.37 -1.11
N VAL A 135 -5.55 -8.10 -1.05
CA VAL A 135 -6.46 -8.24 -2.19
C VAL A 135 -7.62 -7.26 -2.05
N ALA A 136 -7.67 -6.28 -2.96
CA ALA A 136 -8.80 -5.35 -3.02
C ALA A 136 -10.10 -6.07 -3.41
N ARG A 137 -11.22 -5.64 -2.81
CA ARG A 137 -12.55 -6.15 -3.17
C ARG A 137 -12.90 -5.73 -4.60
N ASN A 138 -13.51 -6.65 -5.36
CA ASN A 138 -14.07 -6.31 -6.66
C ASN A 138 -15.15 -5.24 -6.47
N GLY A 139 -15.08 -4.17 -7.28
CA GLY A 139 -15.93 -2.98 -7.14
C GLY A 139 -15.26 -1.84 -6.35
N GLY A 140 -14.06 -2.07 -5.79
CA GLY A 140 -13.23 -1.02 -5.18
C GLY A 140 -13.90 -0.32 -3.99
N CYS A 141 -13.68 0.98 -3.88
CA CYS A 141 -14.21 1.81 -2.78
C CYS A 141 -15.72 1.81 -2.68
N LEU A 142 -16.45 1.55 -3.78
CA LEU A 142 -17.91 1.47 -3.76
C LEU A 142 -18.43 0.24 -2.99
N VAL A 143 -17.59 -0.77 -2.82
CA VAL A 143 -17.92 -2.01 -2.08
C VAL A 143 -17.30 -2.02 -0.69
N ARG A 144 -16.07 -1.50 -0.56
CA ARG A 144 -15.39 -1.39 0.72
C ARG A 144 -14.54 -0.12 0.74
N ALA A 145 -14.91 0.84 1.58
CA ALA A 145 -14.22 2.12 1.74
C ALA A 145 -12.94 1.95 2.59
N GLY A 146 -11.96 1.20 2.09
CA GLY A 146 -10.69 0.94 2.77
C GLY A 146 -9.48 1.41 1.97
N HIS A 147 -8.34 1.61 2.65
CA HIS A 147 -7.07 2.05 2.03
C HIS A 147 -6.64 1.14 0.89
N THR A 148 -6.82 -0.19 1.02
CA THR A 148 -6.52 -1.17 -0.02
C THR A 148 -7.30 -0.90 -1.30
N GLU A 149 -8.62 -0.75 -1.21
CA GLU A 149 -9.49 -0.48 -2.35
C GLU A 149 -9.20 0.88 -2.97
N ALA A 150 -9.08 1.92 -2.14
CA ALA A 150 -8.84 3.28 -2.60
C ALA A 150 -7.50 3.41 -3.33
N SER A 151 -6.44 2.77 -2.83
CA SER A 151 -5.12 2.80 -3.46
C SER A 151 -5.12 2.11 -4.84
N VAL A 152 -5.83 0.98 -4.97
CA VAL A 152 -6.02 0.28 -6.24
C VAL A 152 -6.87 1.10 -7.22
N ASP A 153 -7.94 1.73 -6.75
CA ASP A 153 -8.78 2.59 -7.60
C ASP A 153 -8.01 3.82 -8.11
N ILE A 154 -7.19 4.47 -7.28
CA ILE A 154 -6.31 5.56 -7.69
C ILE A 154 -5.30 5.07 -8.74
N ALA A 155 -4.73 3.87 -8.57
CA ALA A 155 -3.83 3.29 -9.55
C ALA A 155 -4.52 3.09 -10.91
N LYS A 156 -5.74 2.58 -10.93
CA LYS A 156 -6.56 2.42 -12.15
C LYS A 156 -6.90 3.77 -12.79
N LEU A 157 -7.39 4.73 -12.01
CA LEU A 157 -7.73 6.08 -12.48
C LEU A 157 -6.50 6.80 -13.04
N SER A 158 -5.31 6.50 -12.52
CA SER A 158 -4.06 7.02 -13.06
C SER A 158 -3.71 6.45 -14.45
N LYS A 159 -4.34 5.35 -14.87
CA LYS A 159 -4.06 4.63 -16.12
C LYS A 159 -2.60 4.12 -16.22
N THR A 160 -1.95 3.86 -15.10
CA THR A 160 -0.55 3.40 -15.04
C THR A 160 -0.41 1.99 -14.47
N GLY A 161 -1.50 1.40 -14.01
CA GLY A 161 -1.56 0.05 -13.42
C GLY A 161 -2.76 -0.11 -12.52
N SER A 162 -2.79 -1.21 -11.77
CA SER A 162 -3.86 -1.55 -10.84
C SER A 162 -3.31 -2.05 -9.49
N SER A 163 -2.16 -1.52 -9.10
CA SER A 163 -1.47 -1.93 -7.86
C SER A 163 -0.83 -0.73 -7.20
N ALA A 164 -0.81 -0.71 -5.88
CA ALA A 164 -0.19 0.34 -5.08
C ALA A 164 0.57 -0.26 -3.90
N VAL A 165 1.53 0.50 -3.37
CA VAL A 165 2.20 0.19 -2.11
C VAL A 165 1.62 1.09 -1.06
N ILE A 166 1.25 0.52 0.07
CA ILE A 166 0.65 1.23 1.20
C ILE A 166 1.40 0.88 2.49
N CYS A 167 1.40 1.80 3.44
CA CYS A 167 2.04 1.62 4.74
C CYS A 167 1.36 2.54 5.74
N GLU A 168 0.86 1.98 6.83
CA GLU A 168 0.22 2.73 7.90
C GLU A 168 1.20 3.74 8.51
N ILE A 169 0.68 4.86 9.03
CA ILE A 169 1.47 5.89 9.69
C ILE A 169 1.30 5.76 11.22
N MET A 170 2.41 5.57 11.89
CA MET A 170 2.48 5.55 13.35
C MET A 170 3.28 6.75 13.88
N ASN A 171 2.92 7.19 15.08
CA ASN A 171 3.66 8.18 15.85
C ASN A 171 5.01 7.60 16.36
N ASP A 172 5.88 8.46 16.86
CA ASP A 172 7.19 8.05 17.39
C ASP A 172 7.11 7.12 18.59
N ASP A 173 6.02 7.19 19.35
CA ASP A 173 5.74 6.32 20.50
C ASP A 173 5.12 4.97 20.10
N GLY A 174 4.90 4.74 18.78
CA GLY A 174 4.29 3.51 18.25
C GLY A 174 2.76 3.50 18.26
N SER A 175 2.09 4.55 18.72
CA SER A 175 0.64 4.69 18.56
C SER A 175 0.27 5.01 17.11
N MET A 176 -0.99 4.74 16.72
CA MET A 176 -1.44 5.09 15.36
C MET A 176 -1.64 6.61 15.24
N ALA A 177 -1.04 7.21 14.22
CA ALA A 177 -1.28 8.61 13.90
C ALA A 177 -2.71 8.78 13.36
N ARG A 178 -3.44 9.76 13.90
CA ARG A 178 -4.82 10.07 13.50
C ARG A 178 -4.86 11.17 12.44
N SER A 179 -5.95 11.25 11.67
CA SER A 179 -6.09 12.16 10.54
C SER A 179 -5.78 13.63 10.87
N GLU A 180 -6.01 14.04 12.12
CA GLU A 180 -5.71 15.40 12.58
C GLU A 180 -4.21 15.68 12.75
N GLU A 181 -3.38 14.65 12.91
CA GLU A 181 -1.94 14.73 13.19
C GLU A 181 -1.10 14.71 11.92
N HIS A 182 -1.61 14.08 10.82
CA HIS A 182 -0.89 13.94 9.55
C HIS A 182 -0.57 15.26 8.85
N THR A 183 -1.24 16.35 9.21
CA THR A 183 -1.09 17.64 8.53
C THR A 183 0.05 18.50 9.04
N SER A 184 0.65 18.17 10.20
CA SER A 184 1.67 19.00 10.84
C SER A 184 3.12 18.58 10.55
N GLU A 185 3.39 17.29 10.37
CA GLU A 185 4.77 16.78 10.28
C GLU A 185 5.33 16.67 8.85
N LEU A 186 4.50 16.43 7.85
CA LEU A 186 4.96 16.28 6.47
C LEU A 186 5.12 17.61 5.71
N GLN A 187 4.68 18.74 6.29
CA GLN A 187 4.92 20.07 5.73
C GLN A 187 6.28 20.68 6.09
N SER A 188 7.05 20.04 6.96
CA SER A 188 8.37 20.56 7.43
C SER A 188 9.58 19.95 6.74
N SER A 189 9.39 19.22 5.63
CA SER A 189 10.49 18.60 4.87
C SER A 189 10.62 19.21 3.47
N ASP A 190 10.80 20.55 3.41
CA ASP A 190 11.36 21.24 2.24
C ASP A 190 12.87 21.40 2.38
#